data_80974604d0bbf8a32e02422ff94fdb46
#
_entry.id   80974604d0bbf8a32e02422ff94fdb46
#
_cell.length_a   1.000
_cell.length_b   1.000
_cell.length_c   1.000
_cell.angle_alpha   90.00
_cell.angle_beta   90.00
_cell.angle_gamma   90.00
#
_symmetry.space_group_name_H-M   'P 1'
#
loop_
_entity.id
_entity.type
_entity.pdbx_description
1 polymer ?
#
loop_
_entity_poly.entity_id
_entity_poly.type
_entity_poly.pdbx_seq_one_letter_code
_entity_poly.pdbx_strand_id
1 'polypeptide(L)'
;GLGSAYSSRAPLYVVDGIPFEADLSGIDPSDIASMTVLKDATATALYGSRAANGVVLITTKKGEKGKTHVEAEIKYGANMRLIPQYDVIDSPERFTELTWEGLKNYAGNRGGMDATQSAAWASKNLFQAQYGIAPIYNMWNADGAQLIDPATGRFNSGVARKYTPEKWDDYIFRTGQKLDASVKISGGNE
;
A
#
# COMPACT_ATOMS: atom_id res chain seq x y z
N GLY A 1 -15.78 14.90 31.10
CA GLY A 1 -16.72 13.81 31.20
C GLY A 1 -16.48 12.76 30.11
N LEU A 2 -16.62 11.49 30.44
CA LEU A 2 -16.53 10.42 29.45
C LEU A 2 -17.78 10.52 28.57
N GLY A 3 -17.63 10.88 27.31
CA GLY A 3 -18.73 10.91 26.35
C GLY A 3 -19.32 9.51 26.16
N SER A 4 -20.63 9.45 25.83
CA SER A 4 -21.32 8.21 25.48
C SER A 4 -20.60 7.48 24.34
N ALA A 5 -20.60 6.16 24.34
CA ALA A 5 -20.01 5.32 23.26
C ALA A 5 -20.62 5.60 21.87
N TYR A 6 -21.79 6.23 21.84
CA TYR A 6 -22.54 6.58 20.62
C TYR A 6 -22.50 8.07 20.27
N SER A 7 -21.85 8.93 21.07
CA SER A 7 -21.73 10.35 20.75
C SER A 7 -20.53 10.60 19.86
N SER A 8 -20.69 11.45 18.84
CA SER A 8 -19.58 11.96 18.04
C SER A 8 -18.55 12.62 18.97
N ARG A 9 -17.29 12.24 18.87
CA ARG A 9 -16.17 12.84 19.60
C ARG A 9 -15.53 14.00 18.83
N ALA A 10 -16.08 14.32 17.67
CA ALA A 10 -15.56 15.42 16.86
C ALA A 10 -15.81 16.76 17.56
N PRO A 11 -14.86 17.71 17.51
CA PRO A 11 -15.08 19.07 17.96
C PRO A 11 -16.10 19.78 17.04
N LEU A 12 -16.70 20.84 17.52
CA LEU A 12 -17.52 21.72 16.70
C LEU A 12 -16.59 22.62 15.87
N TYR A 13 -16.78 22.63 14.58
CA TYR A 13 -16.09 23.58 13.69
C TYR A 13 -16.93 24.82 13.49
N VAL A 14 -16.31 25.99 13.56
CA VAL A 14 -16.94 27.28 13.31
C VAL A 14 -16.08 28.04 12.31
N VAL A 15 -16.63 28.31 11.14
CA VAL A 15 -15.95 28.99 10.05
C VAL A 15 -16.53 30.38 9.91
N ASP A 16 -15.69 31.40 10.08
CA ASP A 16 -16.08 32.82 10.04
C ASP A 16 -17.29 33.17 10.94
N GLY A 17 -17.37 32.51 12.10
CA GLY A 17 -18.44 32.69 13.07
C GLY A 17 -19.68 31.82 12.86
N ILE A 18 -19.74 31.03 11.80
CA ILE A 18 -20.88 30.16 11.46
C ILE A 18 -20.53 28.72 11.79
N PRO A 19 -21.35 27.97 12.59
CA PRO A 19 -21.16 26.55 12.80
C PRO A 19 -21.17 25.78 11.48
N PHE A 20 -20.15 24.97 11.28
CA PHE A 20 -19.94 24.21 10.06
C PHE A 20 -20.08 22.71 10.36
N GLU A 21 -21.10 22.09 9.79
CA GLU A 21 -21.44 20.67 10.05
C GLU A 21 -20.94 19.72 8.96
N ALA A 22 -20.42 20.28 7.85
CA ALA A 22 -19.88 19.47 6.76
C ALA A 22 -18.41 19.08 7.02
N ASP A 23 -17.91 18.15 6.20
CA ASP A 23 -16.52 17.77 6.23
C ASP A 23 -15.60 18.93 5.85
N LEU A 24 -14.56 19.17 6.63
CA LEU A 24 -13.55 20.21 6.39
C LEU A 24 -12.76 20.01 5.08
N SER A 25 -12.87 18.87 4.44
CA SER A 25 -12.21 18.59 3.15
C SER A 25 -12.62 19.59 2.04
N GLY A 26 -13.76 20.29 2.21
CA GLY A 26 -14.20 21.34 1.31
C GLY A 26 -13.51 22.69 1.52
N ILE A 27 -12.70 22.87 2.57
CA ILE A 27 -11.97 24.10 2.85
C ILE A 27 -10.51 23.90 2.46
N ASP A 28 -10.03 24.69 1.49
CA ASP A 28 -8.60 24.66 1.15
C ASP A 28 -7.79 25.22 2.32
N PRO A 29 -6.79 24.49 2.84
CA PRO A 29 -5.90 24.98 3.89
C PRO A 29 -5.24 26.33 3.56
N SER A 30 -5.02 26.61 2.27
CA SER A 30 -4.46 27.89 1.82
C SER A 30 -5.39 29.08 2.04
N ASP A 31 -6.69 28.86 2.23
CA ASP A 31 -7.70 29.90 2.50
C ASP A 31 -7.83 30.24 3.98
N ILE A 32 -7.18 29.46 4.86
CA ILE A 32 -7.24 29.68 6.30
C ILE A 32 -6.26 30.82 6.68
N ALA A 33 -6.79 31.84 7.31
CA ALA A 33 -5.99 32.94 7.90
C ALA A 33 -5.52 32.57 9.31
N SER A 34 -6.40 32.00 10.14
CA SER A 34 -6.08 31.57 11.49
C SER A 34 -6.98 30.43 11.95
N MET A 35 -6.46 29.61 12.86
CA MET A 35 -7.19 28.55 13.52
C MET A 35 -6.97 28.64 15.03
N THR A 36 -8.06 28.69 15.80
CA THR A 36 -8.03 28.75 17.26
C THR A 36 -8.85 27.64 17.85
N VAL A 37 -8.31 26.91 18.83
CA VAL A 37 -9.01 25.81 19.50
C VAL A 37 -9.45 26.26 20.88
N LEU A 38 -10.76 26.22 21.14
CA LEU A 38 -11.36 26.51 22.43
C LEU A 38 -11.74 25.17 23.10
N LYS A 39 -11.18 24.91 24.28
CA LYS A 39 -11.42 23.66 25.04
C LYS A 39 -12.00 23.90 26.43
N ASP A 40 -12.33 25.13 26.75
CA ASP A 40 -12.77 25.56 28.07
C ASP A 40 -14.28 25.85 28.14
N ALA A 41 -14.72 26.29 29.30
CA ALA A 41 -16.11 26.64 29.55
C ALA A 41 -16.63 27.80 28.65
N THR A 42 -15.72 28.61 28.09
CA THR A 42 -16.06 29.69 27.16
C THR A 42 -16.65 29.13 25.87
N ALA A 43 -16.16 28.00 25.40
CA ALA A 43 -16.67 27.31 24.20
C ALA A 43 -18.13 26.90 24.40
N THR A 44 -18.44 26.29 25.56
CA THR A 44 -19.82 25.84 25.88
C THR A 44 -20.76 26.99 26.14
N ALA A 45 -20.26 28.12 26.67
CA ALA A 45 -21.07 29.32 26.90
C ALA A 45 -21.53 29.97 25.58
N LEU A 46 -20.66 29.95 24.55
CA LEU A 46 -20.95 30.57 23.24
C LEU A 46 -21.73 29.68 22.30
N TYR A 47 -21.45 28.33 22.31
CA TYR A 47 -21.96 27.40 21.32
C TYR A 47 -22.82 26.28 21.92
N GLY A 48 -23.11 26.34 23.23
CA GLY A 48 -23.97 25.41 23.92
C GLY A 48 -23.41 23.98 24.01
N SER A 49 -24.31 22.99 24.13
CA SER A 49 -23.95 21.60 24.30
C SER A 49 -23.15 20.98 23.12
N ARG A 50 -23.26 21.58 21.95
CA ARG A 50 -22.47 21.15 20.75
C ARG A 50 -20.97 21.35 20.95
N ALA A 51 -20.57 22.26 21.81
CA ALA A 51 -19.17 22.55 22.11
C ALA A 51 -18.57 21.66 23.20
N ALA A 52 -19.30 20.64 23.69
CA ALA A 52 -18.84 19.76 24.76
C ALA A 52 -17.50 19.06 24.48
N ASN A 53 -17.16 18.82 23.22
CA ASN A 53 -15.89 18.24 22.79
C ASN A 53 -14.85 19.28 22.37
N GLY A 54 -15.11 20.57 22.61
CA GLY A 54 -14.31 21.70 22.17
C GLY A 54 -14.82 22.31 20.85
N VAL A 55 -14.31 23.50 20.55
CA VAL A 55 -14.64 24.27 19.34
C VAL A 55 -13.35 24.62 18.61
N VAL A 56 -13.33 24.44 17.31
CA VAL A 56 -12.27 24.89 16.42
C VAL A 56 -12.81 26.07 15.62
N LEU A 57 -12.30 27.27 15.92
CA LEU A 57 -12.61 28.47 15.17
C LEU A 57 -11.66 28.60 13.98
N ILE A 58 -12.21 28.69 12.79
CA ILE A 58 -11.47 28.88 11.55
C ILE A 58 -11.86 30.27 11.00
N THR A 59 -10.87 31.11 10.80
CA THR A 59 -11.06 32.40 10.12
C THR A 59 -10.43 32.30 8.74
N THR A 60 -11.22 32.63 7.72
CA THR A 60 -10.71 32.60 6.34
C THR A 60 -10.02 33.93 5.98
N LYS A 61 -9.13 33.88 4.98
CA LYS A 61 -8.49 35.04 4.42
C LYS A 61 -9.52 35.91 3.73
N LYS A 62 -9.56 37.19 4.07
CA LYS A 62 -10.41 38.16 3.40
C LYS A 62 -9.64 38.85 2.29
N GLY A 63 -10.33 39.23 1.21
CA GLY A 63 -9.76 40.04 0.15
C GLY A 63 -9.39 41.46 0.66
N GLU A 64 -8.27 41.98 0.18
CA GLU A 64 -7.85 43.36 0.49
C GLU A 64 -8.54 44.37 -0.44
N LYS A 65 -8.88 45.53 0.10
CA LYS A 65 -9.49 46.61 -0.67
C LYS A 65 -8.55 47.12 -1.78
N GLY A 66 -9.06 47.34 -2.96
CA GLY A 66 -8.47 48.15 -4.00
C GLY A 66 -7.70 47.47 -5.11
N LYS A 67 -7.12 46.28 -4.89
CA LYS A 67 -6.41 45.55 -5.95
C LYS A 67 -6.93 44.11 -6.07
N THR A 68 -7.31 43.73 -7.28
CA THR A 68 -7.59 42.34 -7.57
C THR A 68 -6.28 41.54 -7.60
N HIS A 69 -6.18 40.55 -6.77
CA HIS A 69 -5.06 39.60 -6.73
C HIS A 69 -5.50 38.28 -7.33
N VAL A 70 -4.74 37.79 -8.29
CA VAL A 70 -4.98 36.48 -8.92
C VAL A 70 -3.80 35.59 -8.58
N GLU A 71 -4.09 34.47 -7.95
CA GLU A 71 -3.12 33.46 -7.58
C GLU A 71 -3.49 32.14 -8.29
N ALA A 72 -2.54 31.53 -8.97
CA ALA A 72 -2.72 30.23 -9.59
C ALA A 72 -1.68 29.28 -9.01
N GLU A 73 -2.13 28.13 -8.53
CA GLU A 73 -1.28 27.09 -7.97
C GLU A 73 -1.51 25.77 -8.71
N ILE A 74 -0.43 25.11 -9.09
CA ILE A 74 -0.44 23.77 -9.68
C ILE A 74 0.46 22.90 -8.84
N LYS A 75 -0.10 21.81 -8.28
CA LYS A 75 0.62 20.78 -7.54
C LYS A 75 0.57 19.48 -8.32
N TYR A 76 1.73 18.96 -8.65
CA TYR A 76 1.84 17.63 -9.25
C TYR A 76 2.51 16.68 -8.27
N GLY A 77 1.93 15.50 -8.08
CA GLY A 77 2.44 14.47 -7.21
C GLY A 77 2.39 13.09 -7.86
N ALA A 78 3.29 12.22 -7.43
CA ALA A 78 3.27 10.82 -7.78
C ALA A 78 3.18 9.97 -6.51
N ASN A 79 2.20 9.08 -6.47
CA ASN A 79 2.07 8.10 -5.40
C ASN A 79 2.69 6.79 -5.87
N MET A 80 3.79 6.39 -5.25
CA MET A 80 4.48 5.15 -5.55
C MET A 80 4.77 4.36 -4.29
N ARG A 81 4.98 3.06 -4.45
CA ARG A 81 5.40 2.20 -3.34
C ARG A 81 6.87 2.49 -3.04
N LEU A 82 7.15 3.08 -1.88
CA LEU A 82 8.51 3.35 -1.40
C LEU A 82 9.00 2.34 -0.37
N ILE A 83 8.12 1.41 0.06
CA ILE A 83 8.50 0.36 1.00
C ILE A 83 9.38 -0.64 0.25
N PRO A 84 10.64 -0.87 0.68
CA PRO A 84 11.51 -1.86 0.08
C PRO A 84 10.83 -3.23 0.11
N GLN A 85 10.89 -3.95 -1.00
CA GLN A 85 10.56 -5.38 -1.00
C GLN A 85 11.76 -6.14 -0.43
N TYR A 86 11.46 -7.14 0.40
CA TYR A 86 12.48 -8.13 0.76
C TYR A 86 12.87 -8.90 -0.50
N ASP A 87 14.11 -9.38 -0.53
CA ASP A 87 14.57 -10.31 -1.56
C ASP A 87 13.68 -11.56 -1.53
N VAL A 88 12.88 -11.70 -2.56
CA VAL A 88 12.03 -12.88 -2.77
C VAL A 88 12.54 -13.65 -3.97
N ILE A 89 12.29 -14.95 -3.97
CA ILE A 89 12.62 -15.79 -5.12
C ILE A 89 11.62 -15.44 -6.22
N ASP A 90 12.06 -14.66 -7.20
CA ASP A 90 11.23 -14.21 -8.33
C ASP A 90 11.45 -15.01 -9.60
N SER A 91 12.48 -15.90 -9.62
CA SER A 91 12.79 -16.80 -10.72
C SER A 91 12.15 -18.17 -10.48
N PRO A 92 11.27 -18.63 -11.39
CA PRO A 92 10.71 -19.98 -11.34
C PRO A 92 11.77 -21.09 -11.38
N GLU A 93 12.88 -20.85 -12.10
CA GLU A 93 14.03 -21.76 -12.13
C GLU A 93 14.63 -21.91 -10.74
N ARG A 94 14.89 -20.78 -10.09
CA ARG A 94 15.46 -20.79 -8.73
C ARG A 94 14.52 -21.39 -7.71
N PHE A 95 13.23 -21.15 -7.81
CA PHE A 95 12.22 -21.80 -6.98
C PHE A 95 12.24 -23.32 -7.17
N THR A 96 12.36 -23.77 -8.42
CA THR A 96 12.42 -25.22 -8.76
C THR A 96 13.70 -25.86 -8.20
N GLU A 97 14.86 -25.19 -8.35
CA GLU A 97 16.14 -25.63 -7.76
C GLU A 97 16.03 -25.84 -6.25
N LEU A 98 15.54 -24.82 -5.54
CA LEU A 98 15.42 -24.85 -4.07
C LEU A 98 14.43 -25.89 -3.60
N THR A 99 13.34 -26.11 -4.32
CA THR A 99 12.38 -27.16 -4.01
C THR A 99 13.04 -28.52 -4.15
N TRP A 100 13.79 -28.74 -5.24
CA TRP A 100 14.52 -29.98 -5.46
C TRP A 100 15.60 -30.22 -4.39
N GLU A 101 16.36 -29.18 -4.03
CA GLU A 101 17.36 -29.25 -2.96
C GLU A 101 16.73 -29.61 -1.62
N GLY A 102 15.58 -29.01 -1.29
CA GLY A 102 14.81 -29.35 -0.09
C GLY A 102 14.38 -30.81 -0.07
N LEU A 103 13.89 -31.31 -1.20
CA LEU A 103 13.52 -32.75 -1.34
C LEU A 103 14.72 -33.69 -1.21
N LYS A 104 15.86 -33.33 -1.82
CA LYS A 104 17.10 -34.11 -1.69
C LYS A 104 17.56 -34.19 -0.23
N ASN A 105 17.55 -33.04 0.46
CA ASN A 105 17.92 -32.98 1.87
C ASN A 105 16.94 -33.76 2.75
N TYR A 106 15.65 -33.72 2.46
CA TYR A 106 14.64 -34.51 3.15
C TYR A 106 14.90 -36.01 2.99
N ALA A 107 15.16 -36.50 1.76
CA ALA A 107 15.43 -37.90 1.46
C ALA A 107 16.72 -38.41 2.14
N GLY A 108 17.77 -37.60 2.18
CA GLY A 108 19.00 -37.92 2.88
C GLY A 108 18.84 -37.92 4.40
N ASN A 109 18.30 -36.90 4.97
CA ASN A 109 18.24 -36.70 6.42
C ASN A 109 17.17 -37.60 7.09
N ARG A 110 16.00 -37.71 6.46
CA ARG A 110 14.88 -38.49 7.01
C ARG A 110 14.73 -39.87 6.40
N GLY A 111 15.07 -40.03 5.13
CA GLY A 111 14.98 -41.30 4.41
C GLY A 111 16.22 -42.14 4.51
N GLY A 112 17.33 -41.65 5.06
CA GLY A 112 18.60 -42.40 5.18
C GLY A 112 19.23 -42.75 3.82
N MET A 113 18.86 -42.05 2.76
CA MET A 113 19.34 -42.27 1.40
C MET A 113 20.73 -41.64 1.22
N ASP A 114 21.58 -42.31 0.44
CA ASP A 114 22.85 -41.71 0.02
C ASP A 114 22.61 -40.51 -0.94
N ALA A 115 23.67 -39.82 -1.31
CA ALA A 115 23.58 -38.61 -2.13
C ALA A 115 22.96 -38.87 -3.52
N THR A 116 23.27 -40.01 -4.13
CA THR A 116 22.76 -40.38 -5.45
C THR A 116 21.29 -40.77 -5.39
N GLN A 117 20.94 -41.60 -4.41
CA GLN A 117 19.56 -42.03 -4.15
C GLN A 117 18.68 -40.82 -3.82
N SER A 118 19.17 -39.88 -2.97
CA SER A 118 18.46 -38.66 -2.59
C SER A 118 18.20 -37.75 -3.78
N ALA A 119 19.17 -37.60 -4.67
CA ALA A 119 19.01 -36.84 -5.89
C ALA A 119 17.98 -37.42 -6.85
N ALA A 120 18.05 -38.74 -7.06
CA ALA A 120 17.08 -39.48 -7.88
C ALA A 120 15.66 -39.39 -7.30
N TRP A 121 15.55 -39.55 -5.99
CA TRP A 121 14.28 -39.43 -5.28
C TRP A 121 13.70 -38.01 -5.39
N ALA A 122 14.50 -36.96 -5.22
CA ALA A 122 14.11 -35.58 -5.37
C ALA A 122 13.58 -35.28 -6.77
N SER A 123 14.31 -35.72 -7.81
CA SER A 123 13.90 -35.54 -9.21
C SER A 123 12.56 -36.24 -9.51
N LYS A 124 12.36 -37.46 -9.00
CA LYS A 124 11.10 -38.18 -9.16
C LYS A 124 9.92 -37.55 -8.45
N ASN A 125 10.16 -36.89 -7.29
CA ASN A 125 9.12 -36.35 -6.43
C ASN A 125 8.94 -34.86 -6.58
N LEU A 126 9.68 -34.18 -7.47
CA LEU A 126 9.63 -32.71 -7.66
C LEU A 126 8.23 -32.25 -7.98
N PHE A 127 7.49 -32.94 -8.82
CA PHE A 127 6.10 -32.63 -9.18
C PHE A 127 5.12 -33.67 -8.59
N GLN A 128 5.30 -34.01 -7.33
CA GLN A 128 4.35 -34.79 -6.55
C GLN A 128 3.71 -33.90 -5.49
N ALA A 129 2.39 -33.78 -5.53
CA ALA A 129 1.64 -32.86 -4.62
C ALA A 129 1.91 -33.14 -3.13
N GLN A 130 2.29 -34.35 -2.78
CA GLN A 130 2.57 -34.75 -1.39
C GLN A 130 3.91 -34.19 -0.86
N TYR A 131 4.90 -34.00 -1.74
CA TYR A 131 6.27 -33.68 -1.33
C TYR A 131 6.79 -32.38 -1.93
N GLY A 132 6.50 -32.12 -3.20
CA GLY A 132 7.03 -31.02 -3.97
C GLY A 132 5.97 -30.09 -4.53
N ILE A 133 6.17 -29.66 -5.76
CA ILE A 133 5.24 -28.80 -6.49
C ILE A 133 4.08 -29.62 -7.01
N ALA A 134 2.84 -29.21 -6.78
CA ALA A 134 1.70 -29.92 -7.34
C ALA A 134 1.78 -29.95 -8.88
N PRO A 135 1.45 -31.08 -9.54
CA PRO A 135 1.64 -31.26 -10.99
C PRO A 135 0.96 -30.20 -11.84
N ILE A 136 -0.17 -29.66 -11.38
CA ILE A 136 -0.91 -28.59 -12.09
C ILE A 136 -0.09 -27.30 -12.21
N TYR A 137 0.89 -27.10 -11.33
CA TYR A 137 1.79 -25.94 -11.34
C TYR A 137 3.10 -26.20 -12.06
N ASN A 138 3.25 -27.38 -12.71
CA ASN A 138 4.39 -27.63 -13.57
C ASN A 138 4.31 -26.76 -14.83
N MET A 139 5.06 -25.66 -14.82
CA MET A 139 5.14 -24.72 -15.93
C MET A 139 6.14 -25.10 -17.03
N TRP A 140 6.78 -26.25 -16.90
CA TRP A 140 7.84 -26.70 -17.81
C TRP A 140 7.35 -27.79 -18.76
N ASN A 141 7.92 -27.85 -19.95
CA ASN A 141 7.73 -28.95 -20.92
C ASN A 141 8.66 -30.14 -20.61
N ALA A 142 8.82 -30.43 -19.32
CA ALA A 142 9.69 -31.52 -18.86
C ALA A 142 9.24 -32.00 -17.47
N ASP A 143 9.71 -33.16 -17.08
CA ASP A 143 9.55 -33.71 -15.72
C ASP A 143 10.76 -33.31 -14.83
N GLY A 144 10.69 -33.68 -13.56
CA GLY A 144 11.72 -33.32 -12.58
C GLY A 144 13.11 -33.86 -12.89
N ALA A 145 13.18 -35.01 -13.55
CA ALA A 145 14.46 -35.64 -13.90
C ALA A 145 15.19 -34.89 -15.04
N GLN A 146 14.45 -34.22 -15.87
CA GLN A 146 14.98 -33.41 -16.98
C GLN A 146 15.27 -31.97 -16.59
N LEU A 147 14.66 -31.48 -15.51
CA LEU A 147 14.76 -30.07 -15.11
C LEU A 147 16.01 -29.72 -14.33
N ILE A 148 16.45 -30.65 -13.47
CA ILE A 148 17.60 -30.39 -12.59
C ILE A 148 18.71 -31.38 -12.89
N ASP A 149 19.90 -30.85 -13.09
CA ASP A 149 21.11 -31.67 -13.11
C ASP A 149 21.40 -32.22 -11.72
N PRO A 150 21.33 -33.54 -11.52
CA PRO A 150 21.48 -34.12 -10.20
C PRO A 150 22.88 -33.97 -9.59
N ALA A 151 23.91 -33.75 -10.43
CA ALA A 151 25.27 -33.53 -9.98
C ALA A 151 25.49 -32.12 -9.41
N THR A 152 24.90 -31.11 -10.03
CA THR A 152 25.09 -29.72 -9.66
C THR A 152 23.93 -29.13 -8.86
N GLY A 153 22.74 -29.75 -8.95
CA GLY A 153 21.51 -29.21 -8.38
C GLY A 153 20.98 -27.97 -9.11
N ARG A 154 21.52 -27.68 -10.31
CA ARG A 154 21.15 -26.52 -11.09
C ARG A 154 20.10 -26.86 -12.14
N PHE A 155 19.30 -25.84 -12.47
CA PHE A 155 18.29 -25.93 -13.50
C PHE A 155 18.92 -26.05 -14.89
N ASN A 156 18.38 -26.94 -15.72
CA ASN A 156 18.82 -27.17 -17.08
C ASN A 156 18.28 -26.07 -18.00
N SER A 157 19.13 -25.19 -18.49
CA SER A 157 18.78 -24.00 -19.29
C SER A 157 18.11 -24.29 -20.64
N GLY A 158 18.15 -25.53 -21.12
CA GLY A 158 17.52 -25.95 -22.39
C GLY A 158 16.04 -26.28 -22.30
N VAL A 159 15.44 -26.23 -21.12
CA VAL A 159 14.03 -26.62 -20.94
C VAL A 159 13.11 -25.44 -21.22
N ALA A 160 12.14 -25.65 -22.13
CA ALA A 160 11.16 -24.64 -22.47
C ALA A 160 10.03 -24.53 -21.44
N ARG A 161 9.58 -23.30 -21.21
CA ARG A 161 8.37 -23.04 -20.42
C ARG A 161 7.10 -23.26 -21.24
N LYS A 162 6.02 -23.72 -20.59
CA LYS A 162 4.68 -23.80 -21.18
C LYS A 162 4.01 -22.43 -21.30
N TYR A 163 4.33 -21.51 -20.38
CA TYR A 163 3.80 -20.16 -20.32
C TYR A 163 4.82 -19.23 -19.65
N THR A 164 4.67 -17.95 -19.89
CA THR A 164 5.45 -16.91 -19.20
C THR A 164 4.76 -16.57 -17.88
N PRO A 165 5.43 -16.68 -16.74
CA PRO A 165 4.82 -16.29 -15.47
C PRO A 165 4.61 -14.78 -15.41
N GLU A 166 3.52 -14.37 -14.82
CA GLU A 166 3.19 -12.99 -14.57
C GLU A 166 3.48 -12.64 -13.12
N LYS A 167 3.89 -11.40 -12.89
CA LYS A 167 4.12 -10.89 -11.53
C LYS A 167 2.84 -10.20 -11.06
N TRP A 168 2.27 -10.67 -9.94
CA TRP A 168 1.09 -10.06 -9.32
C TRP A 168 1.29 -8.58 -8.97
N ASP A 169 2.50 -8.21 -8.59
CA ASP A 169 2.85 -6.82 -8.26
C ASP A 169 2.57 -5.87 -9.43
N ASP A 170 2.79 -6.29 -10.66
CA ASP A 170 2.55 -5.48 -11.86
C ASP A 170 1.06 -5.17 -12.09
N TYR A 171 0.17 -6.01 -11.55
CA TYR A 171 -1.29 -5.83 -11.64
C TYR A 171 -1.88 -5.08 -10.45
N ILE A 172 -1.29 -5.24 -9.27
CA ILE A 172 -1.82 -4.67 -8.02
C ILE A 172 -1.28 -3.27 -7.77
N PHE A 173 -0.02 -3.03 -8.10
CA PHE A 173 0.65 -1.76 -7.83
C PHE A 173 0.94 -1.01 -9.12
N ARG A 174 0.53 0.25 -9.12
CA ARG A 174 0.89 1.20 -10.17
C ARG A 174 1.24 2.54 -9.56
N THR A 175 2.11 3.28 -10.21
CA THR A 175 2.35 4.68 -9.86
C THR A 175 1.10 5.50 -10.17
N GLY A 176 0.46 6.02 -9.14
CA GLY A 176 -0.66 6.95 -9.27
C GLY A 176 -0.13 8.36 -9.49
N GLN A 177 -0.74 9.09 -10.42
CA GLN A 177 -0.45 10.51 -10.61
C GLN A 177 -1.55 11.34 -9.96
N LYS A 178 -1.17 12.44 -9.32
CA LYS A 178 -2.07 13.41 -8.73
C LYS A 178 -1.74 14.79 -9.27
N LEU A 179 -2.75 15.47 -9.81
CA LEU A 179 -2.66 16.85 -10.26
C LEU A 179 -3.72 17.66 -9.53
N ASP A 180 -3.31 18.62 -8.74
CA ASP A 180 -4.19 19.62 -8.13
C ASP A 180 -3.90 20.95 -8.80
N ALA A 181 -4.94 21.60 -9.32
CA ALA A 181 -4.85 22.94 -9.89
C ALA A 181 -5.89 23.83 -9.23
N SER A 182 -5.48 24.97 -8.71
CA SER A 182 -6.37 25.96 -8.13
C SER A 182 -6.08 27.34 -8.67
N VAL A 183 -7.13 28.12 -8.86
CA VAL A 183 -7.06 29.54 -9.20
C VAL A 183 -7.86 30.32 -8.17
N LYS A 184 -7.20 31.24 -7.51
CA LYS A 184 -7.79 32.08 -6.49
C LYS A 184 -7.79 33.56 -6.96
N ILE A 185 -8.95 34.16 -6.91
CA ILE A 185 -9.11 35.57 -7.22
C ILE A 185 -9.64 36.26 -5.95
N SER A 186 -8.88 37.18 -5.44
CA SER A 186 -9.27 37.97 -4.25
C SER A 186 -9.25 39.45 -4.55
N GLY A 187 -10.21 40.16 -4.00
CA GLY A 187 -10.36 41.61 -4.09
C GLY A 187 -11.49 42.06 -3.18
N GLY A 188 -11.54 43.32 -2.85
CA GLY A 188 -12.59 43.88 -2.01
C GLY A 188 -13.07 45.20 -2.58
N ASN A 189 -14.38 45.46 -2.49
CA ASN A 189 -15.00 46.75 -2.71
C ASN A 189 -15.15 47.47 -1.37
N GLU A 190 -15.42 48.79 -1.45
CA GLU A 190 -15.75 49.62 -0.29
C GLU A 190 -16.96 49.11 0.48
#